data_371513a60b3a1b248426e381f63c1175
#
_entry.id   371513a60b3a1b248426e381f63c1175
#
_cell.length_a   1.000
_cell.length_b   1.000
_cell.length_c   1.000
_cell.angle_alpha   90.00
_cell.angle_beta   90.00
_cell.angle_gamma   90.00
#
_symmetry.space_group_name_H-M   'P 1'
#
loop_
_entity.id
_entity.type
_entity.pdbx_description
1 polymer ?
#
loop_
_entity_poly.entity_id
_entity_poly.type
_entity_poly.pdbx_seq_one_letter_code
_entity_poly.pdbx_strand_id
1 'polypeptide(L)'
;IGGIVAFVMGILVKKIRVFFPPLITGTVVFTIGLSLYPTAINYMAGGTSNPDYGSWQNWVVAFLTLAVVTALNHFGKGILKLASILIGILVGYVVSIPFGMVNLSSVGEAKVFQLPQFMHFGIHFEISACVAIGLLFAINSVQAIGDYSATTIGAMDRVPEDRELQNGIMAYGVTNILGALLGGLPTATYSQNVGIVTTTKVINRWVLGLAAAILGVAGIVPKFSALLTTIPQCVLGGATVSVFASIAMTGMKLVASAEMDYRNSSIVGLAAAIGVGVSQASAALASFPDWVTTIFGKSPVVLATLIAVVLNIILPKSRDEKKHEKELKKEVKEKIQQDHEEFEQE
;
A
#
# COMPACT_ATOMS: atom_id res chain seq x y z
N ILE A 1 -17.25 5.10 4.14
CA ILE A 1 -16.82 6.50 3.88
C ILE A 1 -15.58 6.50 2.98
N GLY A 2 -14.50 5.77 3.30
CA GLY A 2 -13.28 5.75 2.49
C GLY A 2 -13.53 5.47 0.99
N GLY A 3 -14.37 4.47 0.69
CA GLY A 3 -14.72 4.16 -0.70
C GLY A 3 -15.47 5.29 -1.42
N ILE A 4 -16.30 6.05 -0.71
CA ILE A 4 -16.95 7.25 -1.25
C ILE A 4 -15.91 8.33 -1.57
N VAL A 5 -14.95 8.55 -0.65
CA VAL A 5 -13.86 9.50 -0.87
C VAL A 5 -13.04 9.08 -2.10
N ALA A 6 -12.66 7.80 -2.22
CA ALA A 6 -11.94 7.31 -3.39
C ALA A 6 -12.74 7.51 -4.70
N PHE A 7 -14.05 7.26 -4.67
CA PHE A 7 -14.92 7.49 -5.83
C PHE A 7 -14.90 8.97 -6.26
N VAL A 8 -15.04 9.89 -5.31
CA VAL A 8 -14.96 11.34 -5.57
C VAL A 8 -13.57 11.74 -6.06
N MET A 9 -12.50 11.16 -5.47
CA MET A 9 -11.12 11.37 -5.92
C MET A 9 -10.93 10.93 -7.38
N GLY A 10 -11.56 9.82 -7.78
CA GLY A 10 -11.57 9.37 -9.18
C GLY A 10 -12.15 10.41 -10.12
N ILE A 11 -13.27 11.05 -9.77
CA ILE A 11 -13.88 12.13 -10.57
C ILE A 11 -12.94 13.35 -10.64
N LEU A 12 -12.25 13.66 -9.55
CA LEU A 12 -11.41 14.84 -9.41
C LEU A 12 -9.93 14.60 -9.77
N VAL A 13 -9.57 13.40 -10.25
CA VAL A 13 -8.18 12.97 -10.43
C VAL A 13 -7.32 13.97 -11.23
N LYS A 14 -7.87 14.56 -12.29
CA LYS A 14 -7.16 15.58 -13.11
C LYS A 14 -6.76 16.82 -12.31
N LYS A 15 -7.61 17.27 -11.38
CA LYS A 15 -7.36 18.46 -10.56
C LYS A 15 -6.43 18.16 -9.39
N ILE A 16 -6.58 16.99 -8.79
CA ILE A 16 -5.87 16.61 -7.56
C ILE A 16 -4.43 16.18 -7.86
N ARG A 17 -4.17 15.57 -9.02
CA ARG A 17 -2.83 15.14 -9.45
C ARG A 17 -1.79 16.25 -9.35
N VAL A 18 -2.18 17.51 -9.52
CA VAL A 18 -1.27 18.67 -9.44
C VAL A 18 -0.67 18.86 -8.03
N PHE A 19 -1.41 18.49 -6.97
CA PHE A 19 -0.95 18.60 -5.59
C PHE A 19 -0.05 17.44 -5.13
N PHE A 20 0.00 16.37 -5.91
CA PHE A 20 0.74 15.15 -5.61
C PHE A 20 1.79 14.82 -6.68
N PRO A 21 2.81 15.68 -6.84
CA PRO A 21 3.94 15.36 -7.70
C PRO A 21 4.68 14.11 -7.18
N PRO A 22 5.51 13.45 -8.00
CA PRO A 22 6.23 12.23 -7.62
C PRO A 22 7.00 12.35 -6.31
N LEU A 23 7.56 13.53 -6.01
CA LEU A 23 8.22 13.82 -4.74
C LEU A 23 7.30 13.60 -3.53
N ILE A 24 6.10 14.18 -3.56
CA ILE A 24 5.13 14.07 -2.44
C ILE A 24 4.61 12.64 -2.33
N THR A 25 4.18 12.05 -3.45
CA THR A 25 3.71 10.66 -3.47
C THR A 25 4.80 9.70 -2.99
N GLY A 26 6.04 9.89 -3.45
CA GLY A 26 7.20 9.11 -3.03
C GLY A 26 7.47 9.24 -1.53
N THR A 27 7.43 10.48 -0.99
CA THR A 27 7.59 10.74 0.45
C THR A 27 6.55 10.00 1.28
N VAL A 28 5.29 10.03 0.85
CA VAL A 28 4.19 9.33 1.53
C VAL A 28 4.41 7.82 1.52
N VAL A 29 4.69 7.23 0.35
CA VAL A 29 4.94 5.78 0.22
C VAL A 29 6.18 5.36 1.02
N PHE A 30 7.24 6.16 1.01
CA PHE A 30 8.44 5.95 1.82
C PHE A 30 8.11 5.92 3.32
N THR A 31 7.32 6.89 3.78
CA THR A 31 6.87 6.98 5.18
C THR A 31 6.00 5.79 5.57
N ILE A 32 5.11 5.32 4.68
CA ILE A 32 4.34 4.09 4.90
C ILE A 32 5.28 2.91 5.17
N GLY A 33 6.25 2.68 4.30
CA GLY A 33 7.21 1.59 4.46
C GLY A 33 7.95 1.66 5.79
N LEU A 34 8.50 2.83 6.14
CA LEU A 34 9.22 3.04 7.41
C LEU A 34 8.33 2.80 8.63
N SER A 35 7.09 3.26 8.60
CA SER A 35 6.15 3.15 9.71
C SER A 35 5.75 1.70 10.03
N LEU A 36 5.90 0.81 9.07
CA LEU A 36 5.57 -0.62 9.21
C LEU A 36 6.74 -1.46 9.77
N TYR A 37 7.97 -0.94 9.81
CA TYR A 37 9.12 -1.70 10.33
C TYR A 37 8.95 -2.17 11.77
N PRO A 38 8.50 -1.35 12.73
CA PRO A 38 8.26 -1.84 14.09
C PRO A 38 7.23 -2.96 14.14
N THR A 39 6.19 -2.90 13.31
CA THR A 39 5.19 -3.97 13.21
C THR A 39 5.80 -5.27 12.70
N ALA A 40 6.66 -5.21 11.67
CA ALA A 40 7.36 -6.38 11.17
C ALA A 40 8.27 -7.00 12.23
N ILE A 41 9.03 -6.17 12.97
CA ILE A 41 9.90 -6.62 14.05
C ILE A 41 9.10 -7.25 15.20
N ASN A 42 7.98 -6.64 15.59
CA ASN A 42 7.08 -7.21 16.59
C ASN A 42 6.55 -8.59 16.15
N TYR A 43 6.23 -8.75 14.88
CA TYR A 43 5.83 -10.04 14.34
C TYR A 43 6.99 -11.05 14.33
N MET A 44 8.20 -10.65 13.93
CA MET A 44 9.39 -11.50 13.98
C MET A 44 9.66 -12.01 15.40
N ALA A 45 9.41 -11.17 16.41
CA ALA A 45 9.53 -11.53 17.82
C ALA A 45 8.38 -12.45 18.31
N GLY A 46 7.40 -12.79 17.48
CA GLY A 46 6.28 -13.68 17.82
C GLY A 46 4.95 -12.99 18.09
N GLY A 47 4.89 -11.64 17.98
CA GLY A 47 3.70 -10.83 18.24
C GLY A 47 3.53 -10.43 19.70
N THR A 48 3.15 -9.17 19.92
CA THR A 48 3.08 -8.54 21.26
C THR A 48 2.07 -9.19 22.21
N SER A 49 1.12 -9.96 21.71
CA SER A 49 0.12 -10.69 22.52
C SER A 49 0.56 -12.12 22.87
N ASN A 50 1.70 -12.57 22.38
CA ASN A 50 2.20 -13.90 22.62
C ASN A 50 3.00 -13.95 23.93
N PRO A 51 2.72 -14.90 24.87
CA PRO A 51 3.54 -15.09 26.08
C PRO A 51 5.03 -15.31 25.80
N ASP A 52 5.34 -15.97 24.65
CA ASP A 52 6.71 -16.26 24.21
C ASP A 52 7.31 -15.13 23.33
N TYR A 53 6.77 -13.91 23.43
CA TYR A 53 7.29 -12.76 22.70
C TYR A 53 8.78 -12.55 22.98
N GLY A 54 9.56 -12.40 21.92
CA GLY A 54 11.01 -12.20 21.99
C GLY A 54 11.84 -13.49 22.19
N SER A 55 11.20 -14.67 22.26
CA SER A 55 11.91 -15.93 22.40
C SER A 55 12.86 -16.20 21.22
N TRP A 56 13.96 -16.90 21.49
CA TRP A 56 14.96 -17.22 20.45
C TRP A 56 14.36 -18.09 19.32
N GLN A 57 13.38 -18.92 19.63
CA GLN A 57 12.68 -19.76 18.66
C GLN A 57 11.95 -18.91 17.62
N ASN A 58 11.24 -17.86 18.06
CA ASN A 58 10.57 -16.93 17.18
C ASN A 58 11.55 -16.26 16.21
N TRP A 59 12.69 -15.81 16.71
CA TRP A 59 13.74 -15.18 15.91
C TRP A 59 14.36 -16.14 14.89
N VAL A 60 14.64 -17.39 15.28
CA VAL A 60 15.20 -18.38 14.36
C VAL A 60 14.24 -18.65 13.21
N VAL A 61 12.95 -18.88 13.49
CA VAL A 61 11.93 -19.11 12.46
C VAL A 61 11.76 -17.88 11.56
N ALA A 62 11.71 -16.69 12.15
CA ALA A 62 11.58 -15.44 11.41
C ALA A 62 12.77 -15.19 10.47
N PHE A 63 14.01 -15.32 10.96
CA PHE A 63 15.21 -15.16 10.14
C PHE A 63 15.34 -16.22 9.05
N LEU A 64 14.97 -17.47 9.34
CA LEU A 64 14.94 -18.52 8.32
C LEU A 64 13.93 -18.16 7.21
N THR A 65 12.72 -17.75 7.60
CA THR A 65 11.70 -17.32 6.63
C THR A 65 12.21 -16.16 5.78
N LEU A 66 12.80 -15.15 6.41
CA LEU A 66 13.38 -13.99 5.71
C LEU A 66 14.51 -14.42 4.76
N ALA A 67 15.39 -15.32 5.21
CA ALA A 67 16.51 -15.83 4.39
C ALA A 67 15.98 -16.55 3.14
N VAL A 68 14.96 -17.41 3.29
CA VAL A 68 14.34 -18.12 2.15
C VAL A 68 13.68 -17.14 1.19
N VAL A 69 12.89 -16.20 1.69
CA VAL A 69 12.25 -15.14 0.87
C VAL A 69 13.30 -14.36 0.09
N THR A 70 14.35 -13.91 0.78
CA THR A 70 15.41 -13.09 0.18
C THR A 70 16.21 -13.89 -0.84
N ALA A 71 16.58 -15.13 -0.52
CA ALA A 71 17.32 -16.01 -1.43
C ALA A 71 16.51 -16.27 -2.71
N LEU A 72 15.23 -16.63 -2.59
CA LEU A 72 14.37 -16.87 -3.74
C LEU A 72 14.10 -15.61 -4.56
N ASN A 73 14.00 -14.46 -3.92
CA ASN A 73 13.78 -13.19 -4.61
C ASN A 73 15.01 -12.76 -5.42
N HIS A 74 16.23 -13.03 -4.93
CA HIS A 74 17.47 -12.62 -5.60
C HIS A 74 18.01 -13.69 -6.57
N PHE A 75 18.01 -14.95 -6.16
CA PHE A 75 18.60 -16.06 -6.92
C PHE A 75 17.55 -16.89 -7.67
N GLY A 76 16.26 -16.79 -7.30
CA GLY A 76 15.18 -17.50 -7.96
C GLY A 76 14.94 -17.01 -9.38
N LYS A 77 14.49 -17.92 -10.25
CA LYS A 77 14.11 -17.61 -11.64
C LYS A 77 12.63 -17.95 -11.88
N GLY A 78 11.97 -17.18 -12.75
CA GLY A 78 10.59 -17.44 -13.16
C GLY A 78 9.62 -17.46 -11.95
N ILE A 79 8.85 -18.53 -11.85
CA ILE A 79 7.80 -18.71 -10.82
C ILE A 79 8.38 -18.72 -9.40
N LEU A 80 9.57 -19.27 -9.18
CA LEU A 80 10.20 -19.32 -7.86
C LEU A 80 10.49 -17.92 -7.31
N LYS A 81 10.90 -17.00 -8.15
CA LYS A 81 11.10 -15.59 -7.77
C LYS A 81 9.76 -14.93 -7.43
N LEU A 82 8.74 -15.13 -8.25
CA LEU A 82 7.42 -14.53 -8.06
C LEU A 82 6.72 -15.06 -6.81
N ALA A 83 6.86 -16.34 -6.52
CA ALA A 83 6.27 -17.02 -5.37
C ALA A 83 7.18 -17.01 -4.12
N SER A 84 8.28 -16.23 -4.10
CA SER A 84 9.29 -16.24 -3.04
C SER A 84 8.70 -16.03 -1.64
N ILE A 85 7.76 -15.11 -1.49
CA ILE A 85 7.09 -14.83 -0.21
C ILE A 85 6.23 -16.02 0.22
N LEU A 86 5.44 -16.59 -0.69
CA LEU A 86 4.60 -17.75 -0.40
C LEU A 86 5.44 -18.95 0.01
N ILE A 87 6.51 -19.25 -0.74
CA ILE A 87 7.42 -20.37 -0.45
C ILE A 87 8.12 -20.12 0.91
N GLY A 88 8.56 -18.90 1.17
CA GLY A 88 9.15 -18.54 2.46
C GLY A 88 8.20 -18.77 3.63
N ILE A 89 6.94 -18.35 3.49
CA ILE A 89 5.90 -18.61 4.51
C ILE A 89 5.68 -20.11 4.70
N LEU A 90 5.60 -20.90 3.62
CA LEU A 90 5.42 -22.35 3.71
C LEU A 90 6.60 -23.04 4.42
N VAL A 91 7.82 -22.67 4.07
CA VAL A 91 9.03 -23.20 4.74
C VAL A 91 9.05 -22.80 6.22
N GLY A 92 8.80 -21.52 6.53
CA GLY A 92 8.73 -21.03 7.91
C GLY A 92 7.64 -21.76 8.72
N TYR A 93 6.48 -22.00 8.10
CA TYR A 93 5.38 -22.73 8.72
C TYR A 93 5.77 -24.18 9.05
N VAL A 94 6.37 -24.91 8.10
CA VAL A 94 6.84 -26.28 8.32
C VAL A 94 7.90 -26.32 9.45
N VAL A 95 8.82 -25.38 9.46
CA VAL A 95 9.87 -25.32 10.51
C VAL A 95 9.29 -24.94 11.87
N SER A 96 8.18 -24.19 11.93
CA SER A 96 7.54 -23.84 13.20
C SER A 96 6.81 -25.01 13.88
N ILE A 97 6.49 -26.09 13.15
CA ILE A 97 5.80 -27.28 13.68
C ILE A 97 6.60 -27.98 14.80
N PRO A 98 7.90 -28.32 14.63
CA PRO A 98 8.69 -28.95 15.68
C PRO A 98 8.84 -28.10 16.95
N PHE A 99 8.73 -26.78 16.83
CA PHE A 99 8.77 -25.85 17.97
C PHE A 99 7.41 -25.75 18.71
N GLY A 100 6.38 -26.48 18.25
CA GLY A 100 5.06 -26.44 18.88
C GLY A 100 4.28 -25.13 18.69
N MET A 101 4.69 -24.30 17.73
CA MET A 101 4.09 -22.97 17.51
C MET A 101 2.78 -23.00 16.70
N VAL A 102 2.46 -24.17 16.11
CA VAL A 102 1.27 -24.33 15.26
C VAL A 102 0.15 -25.00 16.04
N ASN A 103 -0.99 -24.31 16.15
CA ASN A 103 -2.20 -24.86 16.76
C ASN A 103 -3.27 -25.06 15.68
N LEU A 104 -3.62 -26.32 15.41
CA LEU A 104 -4.62 -26.71 14.41
C LEU A 104 -6.04 -26.85 14.97
N SER A 105 -6.28 -26.61 16.25
CA SER A 105 -7.61 -26.77 16.86
C SER A 105 -8.68 -25.92 16.16
N SER A 106 -8.35 -24.67 15.82
CA SER A 106 -9.26 -23.76 15.13
C SER A 106 -9.68 -24.25 13.73
N VAL A 107 -8.81 -25.03 13.06
CA VAL A 107 -9.14 -25.63 11.75
C VAL A 107 -10.15 -26.76 11.88
N GLY A 108 -10.06 -27.54 12.99
CA GLY A 108 -11.02 -28.59 13.30
C GLY A 108 -12.42 -28.06 13.56
N GLU A 109 -12.51 -26.96 14.29
CA GLU A 109 -13.79 -26.33 14.70
C GLU A 109 -14.42 -25.47 13.58
N ALA A 110 -13.63 -25.05 12.59
CA ALA A 110 -14.10 -24.20 11.51
C ALA A 110 -15.14 -24.92 10.63
N LYS A 111 -16.19 -24.19 10.26
CA LYS A 111 -17.20 -24.67 9.29
C LYS A 111 -16.56 -24.90 7.92
N VAL A 112 -17.10 -25.85 7.16
CA VAL A 112 -16.65 -26.11 5.79
C VAL A 112 -17.10 -25.00 4.82
N PHE A 113 -18.29 -24.45 5.07
CA PHE A 113 -18.92 -23.48 4.21
C PHE A 113 -19.61 -22.38 5.03
N GLN A 114 -19.40 -21.13 4.66
CA GLN A 114 -20.07 -19.99 5.27
C GLN A 114 -20.13 -18.84 4.25
N LEU A 115 -21.33 -18.31 4.04
CA LEU A 115 -21.50 -17.11 3.25
C LEU A 115 -21.14 -15.86 4.06
N PRO A 116 -20.61 -14.83 3.40
CA PRO A 116 -20.41 -13.53 4.03
C PRO A 116 -21.72 -12.98 4.59
N GLN A 117 -21.67 -12.42 5.78
CA GLN A 117 -22.84 -11.83 6.41
C GLN A 117 -22.89 -10.34 6.06
N PHE A 118 -23.99 -9.93 5.43
CA PHE A 118 -24.19 -8.54 5.08
C PHE A 118 -24.33 -7.67 6.34
N MET A 119 -23.56 -6.60 6.44
CA MET A 119 -23.57 -5.64 7.55
C MET A 119 -23.41 -6.26 8.95
N HIS A 120 -22.65 -7.34 9.07
CA HIS A 120 -22.47 -8.07 10.35
C HIS A 120 -22.02 -7.18 11.52
N PHE A 121 -21.14 -6.21 11.26
CA PHE A 121 -20.60 -5.32 12.30
C PHE A 121 -21.45 -4.05 12.53
N GLY A 122 -22.55 -3.87 11.80
CA GLY A 122 -23.31 -2.64 11.82
C GLY A 122 -22.55 -1.45 11.19
N ILE A 123 -23.16 -0.26 11.26
CA ILE A 123 -22.53 0.98 10.79
C ILE A 123 -22.53 1.97 11.95
N HIS A 124 -21.35 2.39 12.38
CA HIS A 124 -21.13 3.43 13.36
C HIS A 124 -20.30 4.56 12.73
N PHE A 125 -20.74 5.78 12.92
CA PHE A 125 -20.04 6.95 12.42
C PHE A 125 -19.37 7.68 13.59
N GLU A 126 -18.05 7.66 13.60
CA GLU A 126 -17.22 8.49 14.46
C GLU A 126 -16.48 9.50 13.57
N ILE A 127 -16.65 10.79 13.82
CA ILE A 127 -16.15 11.86 12.95
C ILE A 127 -14.62 11.76 12.79
N SER A 128 -13.89 11.51 13.87
CA SER A 128 -12.42 11.37 13.85
C SER A 128 -11.96 10.21 12.98
N ALA A 129 -12.60 9.04 13.11
CA ALA A 129 -12.32 7.86 12.29
C ALA A 129 -12.72 8.11 10.83
N CYS A 130 -13.83 8.78 10.57
CA CYS A 130 -14.28 9.13 9.22
C CYS A 130 -13.28 10.04 8.50
N VAL A 131 -12.76 11.05 9.19
CA VAL A 131 -11.75 11.96 8.63
C VAL A 131 -10.43 11.21 8.36
N ALA A 132 -9.95 10.42 9.32
CA ALA A 132 -8.71 9.66 9.17
C ALA A 132 -8.79 8.68 7.99
N ILE A 133 -9.85 7.88 7.90
CA ILE A 133 -10.08 6.96 6.78
C ILE A 133 -10.25 7.70 5.46
N GLY A 134 -10.98 8.82 5.46
CA GLY A 134 -11.15 9.65 4.27
C GLY A 134 -9.81 10.15 3.73
N LEU A 135 -8.93 10.65 4.58
CA LEU A 135 -7.58 11.09 4.21
C LEU A 135 -6.73 9.94 3.69
N LEU A 136 -6.76 8.76 4.34
CA LEU A 136 -6.03 7.59 3.88
C LEU A 136 -6.49 7.14 2.49
N PHE A 137 -7.79 7.15 2.22
CA PHE A 137 -8.33 6.79 0.90
C PHE A 137 -8.00 7.84 -0.17
N ALA A 138 -7.94 9.11 0.18
CA ALA A 138 -7.48 10.15 -0.73
C ALA A 138 -6.01 9.90 -1.13
N ILE A 139 -5.14 9.59 -0.16
CA ILE A 139 -3.72 9.27 -0.40
C ILE A 139 -3.59 7.99 -1.22
N ASN A 140 -4.31 6.92 -0.85
CA ASN A 140 -4.31 5.67 -1.61
C ASN A 140 -4.80 5.85 -3.05
N SER A 141 -5.75 6.75 -3.29
CA SER A 141 -6.20 7.08 -4.65
C SER A 141 -5.09 7.70 -5.49
N VAL A 142 -4.23 8.52 -4.88
CA VAL A 142 -3.05 9.08 -5.56
C VAL A 142 -2.00 7.99 -5.81
N GLN A 143 -1.74 7.10 -4.85
CA GLN A 143 -0.87 5.94 -5.04
C GLN A 143 -1.38 5.05 -6.18
N ALA A 144 -2.69 4.81 -6.25
CA ALA A 144 -3.32 4.02 -7.30
C ALA A 144 -3.05 4.59 -8.70
N ILE A 145 -2.98 5.92 -8.87
CA ILE A 145 -2.57 6.53 -10.15
C ILE A 145 -1.19 6.04 -10.56
N GLY A 146 -0.24 6.02 -9.61
CA GLY A 146 1.12 5.51 -9.83
C GLY A 146 1.12 4.04 -10.21
N ASP A 147 0.41 3.19 -9.48
CA ASP A 147 0.34 1.75 -9.70
C ASP A 147 -0.32 1.40 -11.04
N TYR A 148 -1.43 2.06 -11.40
CA TYR A 148 -2.09 1.87 -12.68
C TYR A 148 -1.21 2.33 -13.85
N SER A 149 -0.55 3.48 -13.70
CA SER A 149 0.38 3.99 -14.72
C SER A 149 1.56 3.05 -14.90
N ALA A 150 2.19 2.61 -13.82
CA ALA A 150 3.31 1.68 -13.86
C ALA A 150 2.92 0.33 -14.47
N THR A 151 1.71 -0.19 -14.15
CA THR A 151 1.17 -1.43 -14.74
C THR A 151 0.95 -1.28 -16.24
N THR A 152 0.31 -0.19 -16.68
CA THR A 152 0.02 0.05 -18.10
C THR A 152 1.29 0.26 -18.90
N ILE A 153 2.23 1.06 -18.42
CA ILE A 153 3.53 1.28 -19.08
C ILE A 153 4.34 -0.02 -19.07
N GLY A 154 4.44 -0.67 -17.92
CA GLY A 154 5.30 -1.85 -17.77
C GLY A 154 4.78 -3.12 -18.45
N ALA A 155 3.48 -3.29 -18.59
CA ALA A 155 2.87 -4.50 -19.14
C ALA A 155 2.29 -4.35 -20.54
N MET A 156 1.80 -3.14 -20.88
CA MET A 156 1.13 -2.86 -22.15
C MET A 156 1.97 -1.96 -23.07
N ASP A 157 3.13 -1.47 -22.59
CA ASP A 157 4.07 -0.61 -23.32
C ASP A 157 3.41 0.69 -23.86
N ARG A 158 2.42 1.21 -23.12
CA ARG A 158 1.74 2.48 -23.43
C ARG A 158 1.44 3.29 -22.18
N VAL A 159 1.20 4.59 -22.34
CA VAL A 159 0.74 5.46 -21.26
C VAL A 159 -0.77 5.25 -21.03
N PRO A 160 -1.27 5.20 -19.78
CA PRO A 160 -2.69 5.13 -19.51
C PRO A 160 -3.40 6.43 -19.86
N GLU A 161 -4.60 6.31 -20.40
CA GLU A 161 -5.50 7.43 -20.62
C GLU A 161 -6.04 7.96 -19.27
N ASP A 162 -6.34 9.27 -19.22
CA ASP A 162 -6.94 9.89 -18.03
C ASP A 162 -8.25 9.20 -17.62
N ARG A 163 -9.05 8.75 -18.61
CA ARG A 163 -10.31 8.05 -18.40
C ARG A 163 -10.10 6.68 -17.75
N GLU A 164 -9.03 5.97 -18.11
CA GLU A 164 -8.68 4.68 -17.50
C GLU A 164 -8.30 4.86 -16.02
N LEU A 165 -7.49 5.86 -15.72
CA LEU A 165 -7.11 6.20 -14.34
C LEU A 165 -8.34 6.60 -13.51
N GLN A 166 -9.20 7.44 -14.08
CA GLN A 166 -10.45 7.86 -13.44
C GLN A 166 -11.32 6.67 -13.11
N ASN A 167 -11.63 5.82 -14.11
CA ASN A 167 -12.47 4.65 -13.95
C ASN A 167 -11.86 3.63 -12.98
N GLY A 168 -10.54 3.44 -13.00
CA GLY A 168 -9.82 2.56 -12.09
C GLY A 168 -9.99 2.97 -10.63
N ILE A 169 -9.84 4.28 -10.34
CA ILE A 169 -10.00 4.80 -8.97
C ILE A 169 -11.46 4.78 -8.53
N MET A 170 -12.40 5.05 -9.43
CA MET A 170 -13.83 4.93 -9.12
C MET A 170 -14.19 3.47 -8.82
N ALA A 171 -13.71 2.51 -9.61
CA ALA A 171 -13.91 1.08 -9.37
C ALA A 171 -13.31 0.64 -8.03
N TYR A 172 -12.11 1.13 -7.69
CA TYR A 172 -11.49 0.92 -6.38
C TYR A 172 -12.39 1.43 -5.24
N GLY A 173 -12.98 2.62 -5.38
CA GLY A 173 -13.94 3.17 -4.42
C GLY A 173 -15.17 2.27 -4.24
N VAL A 174 -15.80 1.84 -5.34
CA VAL A 174 -16.97 0.95 -5.33
C VAL A 174 -16.64 -0.40 -4.69
N THR A 175 -15.50 -1.00 -5.04
CA THR A 175 -15.05 -2.28 -4.48
C THR A 175 -14.90 -2.19 -2.96
N ASN A 176 -14.35 -1.09 -2.43
CA ASN A 176 -14.21 -0.88 -1.00
C ASN A 176 -15.57 -0.69 -0.28
N ILE A 177 -16.54 -0.03 -0.93
CA ILE A 177 -17.90 0.07 -0.38
C ILE A 177 -18.54 -1.33 -0.29
N LEU A 178 -18.48 -2.10 -1.37
CA LEU A 178 -19.03 -3.46 -1.39
C LEU A 178 -18.31 -4.38 -0.38
N GLY A 179 -16.98 -4.29 -0.30
CA GLY A 179 -16.18 -5.05 0.66
C GLY A 179 -16.58 -4.73 2.11
N ALA A 180 -16.77 -3.46 2.44
CA ALA A 180 -17.19 -3.03 3.77
C ALA A 180 -18.60 -3.54 4.14
N LEU A 181 -19.54 -3.57 3.19
CA LEU A 181 -20.88 -4.12 3.38
C LEU A 181 -20.86 -5.64 3.66
N LEU A 182 -19.86 -6.34 3.15
CA LEU A 182 -19.62 -7.77 3.40
C LEU A 182 -18.72 -8.03 4.62
N GLY A 183 -18.38 -6.99 5.39
CA GLY A 183 -17.53 -7.10 6.59
C GLY A 183 -16.04 -7.18 6.29
N GLY A 184 -15.61 -6.88 5.07
CA GLY A 184 -14.20 -6.86 4.66
C GLY A 184 -13.46 -5.63 5.19
N LEU A 185 -12.14 -5.78 5.36
CA LEU A 185 -11.26 -4.67 5.69
C LEU A 185 -11.04 -3.77 4.46
N PRO A 186 -10.66 -2.49 4.67
CA PRO A 186 -10.26 -1.61 3.58
C PRO A 186 -9.12 -2.20 2.76
N THR A 187 -9.24 -2.15 1.44
CA THR A 187 -8.19 -2.60 0.52
C THR A 187 -7.46 -1.42 -0.10
N ALA A 188 -6.25 -1.66 -0.60
CA ALA A 188 -5.45 -0.71 -1.35
C ALA A 188 -4.86 -1.37 -2.60
N THR A 189 -4.30 -0.58 -3.52
CA THR A 189 -3.47 -1.12 -4.59
C THR A 189 -2.12 -1.54 -4.03
N TYR A 190 -1.57 -2.65 -4.55
CA TYR A 190 -0.29 -3.18 -4.11
C TYR A 190 0.73 -3.07 -5.25
N SER A 191 1.72 -2.21 -5.09
CA SER A 191 2.80 -1.99 -6.07
C SER A 191 3.59 -3.27 -6.38
N GLN A 192 3.61 -4.26 -5.49
CA GLN A 192 4.22 -5.57 -5.74
C GLN A 192 3.53 -6.31 -6.89
N ASN A 193 2.22 -6.17 -7.02
CA ASN A 193 1.48 -6.76 -8.14
C ASN A 193 1.86 -6.14 -9.47
N VAL A 194 2.19 -4.84 -9.49
CA VAL A 194 2.74 -4.17 -10.68
C VAL A 194 3.99 -4.89 -11.18
N GLY A 195 4.91 -5.24 -10.27
CA GLY A 195 6.12 -6.01 -10.60
C GLY A 195 5.81 -7.39 -11.20
N ILE A 196 4.80 -8.09 -10.67
CA ILE A 196 4.37 -9.40 -11.18
C ILE A 196 3.82 -9.24 -12.61
N VAL A 197 2.87 -8.33 -12.81
CA VAL A 197 2.22 -8.13 -14.11
C VAL A 197 3.23 -7.63 -15.15
N THR A 198 4.12 -6.71 -14.80
CA THR A 198 5.17 -6.22 -15.69
C THR A 198 6.15 -7.32 -16.11
N THR A 199 6.50 -8.22 -15.19
CA THR A 199 7.44 -9.33 -15.46
C THR A 199 6.80 -10.45 -16.28
N THR A 200 5.54 -10.78 -15.97
CA THR A 200 4.82 -11.89 -16.64
C THR A 200 4.13 -11.45 -17.92
N LYS A 201 3.90 -10.14 -18.11
CA LYS A 201 3.10 -9.57 -19.21
C LYS A 201 1.67 -10.17 -19.29
N VAL A 202 1.17 -10.74 -18.19
CA VAL A 202 -0.19 -11.30 -18.12
C VAL A 202 -1.18 -10.17 -17.84
N ILE A 203 -1.81 -9.67 -18.89
CA ILE A 203 -2.80 -8.58 -18.87
C ILE A 203 -4.22 -9.06 -19.22
N ASN A 204 -4.38 -10.35 -19.45
CA ASN A 204 -5.66 -10.89 -19.86
C ASN A 204 -6.66 -10.83 -18.70
N ARG A 205 -7.78 -10.11 -18.92
CA ARG A 205 -8.85 -9.94 -17.93
C ARG A 205 -9.49 -11.26 -17.46
N TRP A 206 -9.51 -12.29 -18.31
CA TRP A 206 -10.04 -13.60 -17.92
C TRP A 206 -9.14 -14.33 -16.92
N VAL A 207 -7.82 -14.22 -17.07
CA VAL A 207 -6.87 -14.80 -16.10
C VAL A 207 -7.01 -14.12 -14.74
N LEU A 208 -7.10 -12.78 -14.72
CA LEU A 208 -7.32 -12.01 -13.50
C LEU A 208 -8.71 -12.31 -12.90
N GLY A 209 -9.74 -12.46 -13.73
CA GLY A 209 -11.08 -12.86 -13.31
C GLY A 209 -11.10 -14.26 -12.67
N LEU A 210 -10.36 -15.21 -13.23
CA LEU A 210 -10.22 -16.55 -12.64
C LEU A 210 -9.51 -16.51 -11.30
N ALA A 211 -8.44 -15.70 -11.17
CA ALA A 211 -7.76 -15.49 -9.89
C ALA A 211 -8.71 -14.91 -8.83
N ALA A 212 -9.52 -13.93 -9.21
CA ALA A 212 -10.53 -13.35 -8.32
C ALA A 212 -11.61 -14.38 -7.92
N ALA A 213 -12.04 -15.24 -8.85
CA ALA A 213 -12.99 -16.33 -8.56
C ALA A 213 -12.41 -17.34 -7.57
N ILE A 214 -11.13 -17.72 -7.72
CA ILE A 214 -10.44 -18.63 -6.78
C ILE A 214 -10.39 -18.00 -5.38
N LEU A 215 -10.04 -16.71 -5.28
CA LEU A 215 -10.05 -15.98 -4.01
C LEU A 215 -11.45 -15.90 -3.41
N GLY A 216 -12.48 -15.67 -4.25
CA GLY A 216 -13.88 -15.68 -3.82
C GLY A 216 -14.31 -17.03 -3.22
N VAL A 217 -13.96 -18.14 -3.89
CA VAL A 217 -14.21 -19.49 -3.37
C VAL A 217 -13.46 -19.72 -2.05
N ALA A 218 -12.19 -19.33 -1.97
CA ALA A 218 -11.40 -19.43 -0.74
C ALA A 218 -12.04 -18.64 0.43
N GLY A 219 -12.63 -17.46 0.14
CA GLY A 219 -13.34 -16.64 1.13
C GLY A 219 -14.63 -17.28 1.66
N ILE A 220 -15.25 -18.19 0.92
CA ILE A 220 -16.47 -18.91 1.33
C ILE A 220 -16.16 -20.18 2.14
N VAL A 221 -14.89 -20.59 2.21
CA VAL A 221 -14.42 -21.77 2.92
C VAL A 221 -13.69 -21.37 4.21
N PRO A 222 -14.37 -21.29 5.38
CA PRO A 222 -13.76 -20.88 6.66
C PRO A 222 -12.57 -21.74 7.08
N LYS A 223 -12.54 -23.02 6.72
CA LYS A 223 -11.36 -23.88 6.97
C LYS A 223 -10.09 -23.36 6.35
N PHE A 224 -10.19 -22.78 5.15
CA PHE A 224 -9.02 -22.16 4.50
C PHE A 224 -8.52 -20.93 5.29
N SER A 225 -9.45 -20.05 5.69
CA SER A 225 -9.11 -18.91 6.54
C SER A 225 -8.56 -19.34 7.90
N ALA A 226 -9.16 -20.35 8.53
CA ALA A 226 -8.66 -20.92 9.79
C ALA A 226 -7.23 -21.49 9.62
N LEU A 227 -6.92 -22.15 8.50
CA LEU A 227 -5.56 -22.62 8.23
C LEU A 227 -4.57 -21.44 8.13
N LEU A 228 -4.94 -20.35 7.46
CA LEU A 228 -4.09 -19.17 7.38
C LEU A 228 -3.83 -18.51 8.74
N THR A 229 -4.81 -18.55 9.65
CA THR A 229 -4.64 -18.00 11.01
C THR A 229 -3.77 -18.85 11.92
N THR A 230 -3.47 -20.11 11.55
CA THR A 230 -2.51 -20.94 12.29
C THR A 230 -1.06 -20.60 12.00
N ILE A 231 -0.79 -19.76 11.00
CA ILE A 231 0.58 -19.34 10.65
C ILE A 231 1.13 -18.49 11.80
N PRO A 232 2.25 -18.90 12.44
CA PRO A 232 2.82 -18.14 13.53
C PRO A 232 3.23 -16.74 13.11
N GLN A 233 3.06 -15.76 14.00
CA GLN A 233 3.37 -14.36 13.66
C GLN A 233 4.85 -14.16 13.30
N CYS A 234 5.77 -14.94 13.89
CA CYS A 234 7.19 -14.90 13.53
C CYS A 234 7.46 -15.26 12.05
N VAL A 235 6.70 -16.22 11.49
CA VAL A 235 6.76 -16.56 10.06
C VAL A 235 6.28 -15.37 9.22
N LEU A 236 5.13 -14.81 9.59
CA LEU A 236 4.60 -13.62 8.91
C LEU A 236 5.57 -12.43 9.01
N GLY A 237 6.19 -12.23 10.18
CA GLY A 237 7.18 -11.19 10.40
C GLY A 237 8.38 -11.32 9.46
N GLY A 238 8.97 -12.53 9.37
CA GLY A 238 10.08 -12.81 8.48
C GLY A 238 9.75 -12.54 7.00
N ALA A 239 8.54 -12.87 6.57
CA ALA A 239 8.09 -12.60 5.21
C ALA A 239 7.77 -11.10 4.97
N THR A 240 7.05 -10.46 5.91
CA THR A 240 6.53 -9.09 5.72
C THR A 240 7.62 -8.02 5.83
N VAL A 241 8.70 -8.24 6.58
CA VAL A 241 9.80 -7.28 6.65
C VAL A 241 10.38 -6.98 5.27
N SER A 242 10.49 -8.00 4.40
CA SER A 242 10.96 -7.80 3.02
C SER A 242 9.96 -7.02 2.16
N VAL A 243 8.66 -7.22 2.40
CA VAL A 243 7.58 -6.48 1.72
C VAL A 243 7.61 -5.01 2.13
N PHE A 244 7.71 -4.72 3.43
CA PHE A 244 7.74 -3.34 3.92
C PHE A 244 9.00 -2.60 3.48
N ALA A 245 10.14 -3.29 3.44
CA ALA A 245 11.36 -2.76 2.83
C ALA A 245 11.15 -2.41 1.34
N SER A 246 10.46 -3.26 0.59
CA SER A 246 10.14 -2.99 -0.81
C SER A 246 9.21 -1.79 -0.99
N ILE A 247 8.24 -1.60 -0.09
CA ILE A 247 7.36 -0.42 -0.10
C ILE A 247 8.21 0.85 0.14
N ALA A 248 9.05 0.86 1.17
CA ALA A 248 9.93 1.99 1.46
C ALA A 248 10.83 2.32 0.26
N MET A 249 11.43 1.30 -0.35
CA MET A 249 12.30 1.49 -1.53
C MET A 249 11.54 1.96 -2.77
N THR A 250 10.29 1.57 -2.94
CA THR A 250 9.41 2.10 -4.00
C THR A 250 9.18 3.60 -3.80
N GLY A 251 8.86 4.00 -2.56
CA GLY A 251 8.76 5.41 -2.20
C GLY A 251 10.06 6.18 -2.47
N MET A 252 11.20 5.62 -2.06
CA MET A 252 12.51 6.21 -2.29
C MET A 252 12.83 6.37 -3.77
N LYS A 253 12.49 5.39 -4.62
CA LYS A 253 12.66 5.50 -6.08
C LYS A 253 11.84 6.65 -6.68
N LEU A 254 10.60 6.84 -6.21
CA LEU A 254 9.76 7.96 -6.63
C LEU A 254 10.35 9.30 -6.17
N VAL A 255 10.87 9.37 -4.95
CA VAL A 255 11.60 10.55 -4.44
C VAL A 255 12.83 10.83 -5.29
N ALA A 256 13.63 9.82 -5.59
CA ALA A 256 14.86 9.94 -6.39
C ALA A 256 14.59 10.26 -7.87
N SER A 257 13.37 10.13 -8.37
CA SER A 257 12.99 10.58 -9.72
C SER A 257 12.83 12.11 -9.81
N ALA A 258 12.71 12.78 -8.66
CA ALA A 258 12.73 14.23 -8.57
C ALA A 258 14.17 14.74 -8.31
N GLU A 259 14.45 15.96 -8.70
CA GLU A 259 15.74 16.59 -8.38
C GLU A 259 15.86 16.79 -6.86
N MET A 260 16.91 16.20 -6.26
CA MET A 260 17.13 16.21 -4.81
C MET A 260 17.96 17.42 -4.38
N ASP A 261 17.40 18.61 -4.58
CA ASP A 261 17.94 19.85 -4.04
C ASP A 261 17.70 19.97 -2.51
N TYR A 262 18.20 21.03 -1.89
CA TYR A 262 18.04 21.28 -0.46
C TYR A 262 16.56 21.38 -0.05
N ARG A 263 15.72 21.99 -0.90
CA ARG A 263 14.28 22.13 -0.68
C ARG A 263 13.59 20.77 -0.66
N ASN A 264 13.79 19.98 -1.70
CA ASN A 264 13.14 18.68 -1.86
C ASN A 264 13.61 17.68 -0.79
N SER A 265 14.91 17.70 -0.47
CA SER A 265 15.48 16.93 0.64
C SER A 265 14.86 17.30 1.99
N SER A 266 14.62 18.59 2.23
CA SER A 266 13.96 19.08 3.45
C SER A 266 12.50 18.63 3.53
N ILE A 267 11.75 18.67 2.41
CA ILE A 267 10.36 18.21 2.35
C ILE A 267 10.29 16.72 2.74
N VAL A 268 11.11 15.89 2.08
CA VAL A 268 11.13 14.44 2.32
C VAL A 268 11.55 14.13 3.75
N GLY A 269 12.66 14.73 4.19
CA GLY A 269 13.25 14.48 5.52
C GLY A 269 12.31 14.88 6.65
N LEU A 270 11.78 16.11 6.62
CA LEU A 270 10.89 16.60 7.68
C LEU A 270 9.54 15.86 7.69
N ALA A 271 8.96 15.59 6.53
CA ALA A 271 7.70 14.86 6.47
C ALA A 271 7.83 13.44 7.00
N ALA A 272 8.89 12.72 6.60
CA ALA A 272 9.15 11.37 7.09
C ALA A 272 9.50 11.37 8.59
N ALA A 273 10.38 12.27 9.03
CA ALA A 273 10.82 12.35 10.43
C ALA A 273 9.65 12.64 11.39
N ILE A 274 8.80 13.63 11.05
CA ILE A 274 7.68 14.00 11.93
C ILE A 274 6.58 12.94 11.82
N GLY A 275 6.26 12.44 10.61
CA GLY A 275 5.23 11.42 10.42
C GLY A 275 5.55 10.13 11.18
N VAL A 276 6.74 9.57 10.99
CA VAL A 276 7.17 8.35 11.70
C VAL A 276 7.44 8.66 13.17
N GLY A 277 8.14 9.76 13.49
CA GLY A 277 8.51 10.12 14.85
C GLY A 277 7.31 10.26 15.77
N VAL A 278 6.27 10.99 15.37
CA VAL A 278 5.04 11.16 16.16
C VAL A 278 4.31 9.84 16.35
N SER A 279 4.26 8.97 15.34
CA SER A 279 3.60 7.66 15.48
C SER A 279 4.32 6.74 16.46
N GLN A 280 5.64 6.84 16.55
CA GLN A 280 6.46 6.07 17.52
C GLN A 280 6.41 6.67 18.93
N ALA A 281 6.20 7.98 19.05
CA ALA A 281 6.10 8.72 20.29
C ALA A 281 4.69 9.29 20.50
N SER A 282 3.65 8.48 20.28
CA SER A 282 2.25 8.91 20.36
C SER A 282 1.87 9.58 21.68
N ALA A 283 2.54 9.21 22.78
CA ALA A 283 2.39 9.86 24.09
C ALA A 283 2.74 11.37 24.06
N ALA A 284 3.55 11.83 23.09
CA ALA A 284 3.85 13.26 22.94
C ALA A 284 2.62 14.12 22.60
N LEU A 285 1.56 13.49 22.10
CA LEU A 285 0.28 14.15 21.81
C LEU A 285 -0.77 13.96 22.91
N ALA A 286 -0.44 13.38 24.06
CA ALA A 286 -1.40 13.04 25.12
C ALA A 286 -2.15 14.26 25.69
N SER A 287 -1.57 15.46 25.62
CA SER A 287 -2.20 16.71 26.06
C SER A 287 -3.11 17.37 25.03
N PHE A 288 -3.17 16.82 23.81
CA PHE A 288 -4.03 17.34 22.75
C PHE A 288 -5.42 16.66 22.79
N PRO A 289 -6.44 17.29 22.19
CA PRO A 289 -7.77 16.68 22.07
C PRO A 289 -7.74 15.32 21.37
N ASP A 290 -8.67 14.42 21.71
CA ASP A 290 -8.73 13.03 21.21
C ASP A 290 -8.75 12.93 19.69
N TRP A 291 -9.37 13.88 19.00
CA TRP A 291 -9.37 13.89 17.53
C TRP A 291 -7.96 14.12 16.95
N VAL A 292 -7.11 14.93 17.61
CA VAL A 292 -5.71 15.16 17.19
C VAL A 292 -4.90 13.89 17.37
N THR A 293 -4.99 13.26 18.55
CA THR A 293 -4.27 12.02 18.85
C THR A 293 -4.70 10.87 17.93
N THR A 294 -5.98 10.81 17.59
CA THR A 294 -6.51 9.78 16.69
C THR A 294 -6.08 9.98 15.24
N ILE A 295 -6.12 11.20 14.73
CA ILE A 295 -5.80 11.49 13.33
C ILE A 295 -4.29 11.51 13.11
N PHE A 296 -3.53 12.18 13.97
CA PHE A 296 -2.11 12.44 13.77
C PHE A 296 -1.19 11.50 14.56
N GLY A 297 -1.62 11.06 15.75
CA GLY A 297 -0.81 10.17 16.58
C GLY A 297 -0.83 8.71 16.13
N LYS A 298 -1.94 8.26 15.53
CA LYS A 298 -2.10 6.87 15.08
C LYS A 298 -1.77 6.65 13.61
N SER A 299 -1.72 7.71 12.79
CA SER A 299 -1.47 7.60 11.35
C SER A 299 -0.25 8.43 10.93
N PRO A 300 0.93 7.81 10.84
CA PRO A 300 2.14 8.46 10.34
C PRO A 300 1.97 9.02 8.93
N VAL A 301 1.15 8.35 8.13
CA VAL A 301 0.92 8.66 6.72
C VAL A 301 0.17 9.99 6.57
N VAL A 302 -0.86 10.20 7.37
CA VAL A 302 -1.67 11.44 7.33
C VAL A 302 -0.81 12.64 7.68
N LEU A 303 -0.02 12.54 8.76
CA LEU A 303 0.84 13.62 9.22
C LEU A 303 1.96 13.92 8.21
N ALA A 304 2.64 12.88 7.71
CA ALA A 304 3.67 13.04 6.69
C ALA A 304 3.12 13.69 5.41
N THR A 305 1.93 13.28 4.96
CA THR A 305 1.30 13.84 3.78
C THR A 305 0.99 15.33 3.95
N LEU A 306 0.38 15.69 5.07
CA LEU A 306 0.07 17.10 5.35
C LEU A 306 1.34 17.94 5.38
N ILE A 307 2.37 17.48 6.07
CA ILE A 307 3.66 18.20 6.16
C ILE A 307 4.29 18.31 4.76
N ALA A 308 4.35 17.22 4.00
CA ALA A 308 4.93 17.23 2.67
C ALA A 308 4.20 18.20 1.73
N VAL A 309 2.86 18.20 1.74
CA VAL A 309 2.06 19.12 0.92
C VAL A 309 2.23 20.57 1.37
N VAL A 310 2.16 20.82 2.67
CA VAL A 310 2.32 22.17 3.24
C VAL A 310 3.70 22.74 2.92
N LEU A 311 4.76 21.95 3.15
CA LEU A 311 6.13 22.37 2.83
C LEU A 311 6.32 22.58 1.32
N ASN A 312 5.72 21.73 0.49
CA ASN A 312 5.78 21.90 -0.95
C ASN A 312 5.12 23.18 -1.45
N ILE A 313 4.08 23.68 -0.74
CA ILE A 313 3.41 24.94 -1.07
C ILE A 313 4.20 26.13 -0.54
N ILE A 314 4.72 26.05 0.70
CA ILE A 314 5.35 27.17 1.40
C ILE A 314 6.79 27.41 0.93
N LEU A 315 7.56 26.33 0.75
CA LEU A 315 8.98 26.46 0.38
C LEU A 315 9.15 26.93 -1.06
N PRO A 316 9.99 27.95 -1.31
CA PRO A 316 10.17 28.51 -2.64
C PRO A 316 10.80 27.48 -3.58
N LYS A 317 10.23 27.32 -4.77
CA LYS A 317 10.77 26.45 -5.83
C LYS A 317 12.13 26.95 -6.29
N SER A 318 13.04 26.04 -6.59
CA SER A 318 14.36 26.34 -7.16
C SER A 318 14.22 27.02 -8.53
N ARG A 319 15.30 27.65 -9.01
CA ARG A 319 15.32 28.28 -10.35
C ARG A 319 15.15 27.24 -11.45
N ASP A 320 15.72 26.06 -11.26
CA ASP A 320 15.70 24.98 -12.24
C ASP A 320 14.33 24.29 -12.29
N GLU A 321 13.67 24.06 -11.12
CA GLU A 321 12.26 23.62 -11.07
C GLU A 321 11.30 24.58 -11.79
N LYS A 322 11.50 25.89 -11.60
CA LYS A 322 10.68 26.91 -12.29
C LYS A 322 10.89 26.91 -13.79
N LYS A 323 12.11 26.62 -14.24
CA LYS A 323 12.45 26.54 -15.67
C LYS A 323 11.83 25.28 -16.29
N HIS A 324 12.00 24.14 -15.65
CA HIS A 324 11.42 22.87 -16.08
C HIS A 324 9.88 22.90 -16.11
N GLU A 325 9.25 23.50 -15.10
CA GLU A 325 7.78 23.68 -15.09
C GLU A 325 7.28 24.59 -16.22
N LYS A 326 8.08 25.62 -16.59
CA LYS A 326 7.76 26.47 -17.73
C LYS A 326 7.90 25.74 -19.05
N GLU A 327 8.95 24.93 -19.20
CA GLU A 327 9.18 24.11 -20.39
C GLU A 327 8.06 23.07 -20.56
N LEU A 328 7.70 22.37 -19.49
CA LEU A 328 6.59 21.39 -19.49
C LEU A 328 5.25 22.03 -19.85
N LYS A 329 4.97 23.22 -19.29
CA LYS A 329 3.75 23.97 -19.63
C LYS A 329 3.75 24.44 -21.08
N LYS A 330 4.90 24.69 -21.67
CA LYS A 330 5.03 25.06 -23.07
C LYS A 330 4.81 23.85 -23.98
N GLU A 331 5.42 22.71 -23.67
CA GLU A 331 5.21 21.45 -24.40
C GLU A 331 3.74 20.98 -24.37
N VAL A 332 3.09 21.10 -23.19
CA VAL A 332 1.66 20.74 -23.06
C VAL A 332 0.78 21.68 -23.88
N LYS A 333 1.10 22.98 -23.92
CA LYS A 333 0.38 23.94 -24.77
C LYS A 333 0.56 23.64 -26.26
N GLU A 334 1.79 23.34 -26.66
CA GLU A 334 2.12 23.01 -28.06
C GLU A 334 1.41 21.72 -28.50
N LYS A 335 1.37 20.68 -27.64
CA LYS A 335 0.60 19.46 -27.92
C LYS A 335 -0.92 19.71 -28.02
N ILE A 336 -1.48 20.50 -27.09
CA ILE A 336 -2.93 20.82 -27.16
C ILE A 336 -3.25 21.61 -28.44
N GLN A 337 -2.34 22.42 -28.90
CA GLN A 337 -2.51 23.21 -30.12
C GLN A 337 -2.39 22.32 -31.36
N GLN A 338 -1.48 21.37 -31.39
CA GLN A 338 -1.36 20.36 -32.44
C GLN A 338 -2.59 19.44 -32.50
N ASP A 339 -3.07 18.94 -31.35
CA ASP A 339 -4.30 18.13 -31.30
C ASP A 339 -5.53 18.91 -31.79
N HIS A 340 -5.60 20.23 -31.55
CA HIS A 340 -6.66 21.08 -32.08
C HIS A 340 -6.56 21.30 -33.59
N GLU A 341 -5.35 21.50 -34.12
CA GLU A 341 -5.13 21.68 -35.55
C GLU A 341 -5.35 20.39 -36.35
N GLU A 342 -5.04 19.23 -35.79
CA GLU A 342 -5.39 17.92 -36.38
C GLU A 342 -6.91 17.70 -36.42
N PHE A 343 -7.63 18.13 -35.37
CA PHE A 343 -9.09 17.98 -35.30
C PHE A 343 -9.86 18.93 -36.23
N GLU A 344 -9.26 20.07 -36.60
CA GLU A 344 -9.85 21.00 -37.58
C GLU A 344 -9.57 20.60 -39.05
N GLN A 345 -8.64 19.64 -39.27
CA GLN A 345 -8.28 19.15 -40.61
C GLN A 345 -8.98 17.83 -40.97
N GLU A 346 -9.63 17.15 -40.01
CA GLU A 346 -10.54 16.00 -40.25
C GLU A 346 -12.01 16.48 -40.42
#